data_33f103f6ce7f41d0fd6e455245b4a47a
#
_entry.id   33f103f6ce7f41d0fd6e455245b4a47a
#
_cell.length_a   1.000
_cell.length_b   1.000
_cell.length_c   1.000
_cell.angle_alpha   90.00
_cell.angle_beta   90.00
_cell.angle_gamma   90.00
#
_symmetry.space_group_name_H-M   'P 1'
#
loop_
_entity.id
_entity.type
_entity.pdbx_description
1 polymer ?
#
loop_
_entity_poly.entity_id
_entity_poly.type
_entity_poly.pdbx_seq_one_letter_code
_entity_poly.pdbx_strand_id
1 'polypeptide(L)'
;MDLQAVTAAMIAYDAGDPMRIHHFLKVHAFARLIGLSEGLSADLQEITEVAALVHDIGIHRAEALYGSSAGKYQEELGPAEAEALLHTLNAPSALTARVSYLVGHHHTYTNIDGLD
;
A
#
# COMPACT_ATOMS: atom_id res chain seq x y z
N MET A 1 -9.98 11.49 -1.61
CA MET A 1 -9.98 10.10 -1.10
C MET A 1 -10.07 10.10 0.42
N ASP A 2 -10.96 9.32 0.97
CA ASP A 2 -11.11 9.21 2.42
C ASP A 2 -10.08 8.24 2.99
N LEU A 3 -9.03 8.77 3.62
CA LEU A 3 -7.96 7.96 4.20
C LEU A 3 -8.45 7.08 5.35
N GLN A 4 -9.47 7.51 6.09
CA GLN A 4 -10.06 6.69 7.14
C GLN A 4 -10.72 5.44 6.55
N ALA A 5 -11.39 5.59 5.41
CA ALA A 5 -12.03 4.46 4.73
C ALA A 5 -10.98 3.46 4.24
N VAL A 6 -9.86 3.94 3.68
CA VAL A 6 -8.76 3.07 3.24
C VAL A 6 -8.16 2.35 4.45
N THR A 7 -7.91 3.07 5.53
CA THR A 7 -7.34 2.49 6.76
C THR A 7 -8.25 1.39 7.33
N ALA A 8 -9.55 1.68 7.44
CA ALA A 8 -10.52 0.70 7.95
C ALA A 8 -10.61 -0.52 7.04
N ALA A 9 -10.60 -0.33 5.73
CA ALA A 9 -10.62 -1.43 4.76
C ALA A 9 -9.39 -2.32 4.89
N MET A 10 -8.21 -1.72 5.09
CA MET A 10 -6.96 -2.47 5.28
C MET A 10 -6.93 -3.22 6.61
N ILE A 11 -7.47 -2.64 7.67
CA ILE A 11 -7.59 -3.35 8.96
C ILE A 11 -8.48 -4.58 8.78
N ALA A 12 -9.59 -4.46 8.06
CA ALA A 12 -10.46 -5.58 7.78
C ALA A 12 -9.79 -6.62 6.87
N TYR A 13 -9.04 -6.17 5.86
CA TYR A 13 -8.31 -7.03 4.94
C TYR A 13 -7.28 -7.90 5.68
N ASP A 14 -6.56 -7.30 6.62
CA ASP A 14 -5.53 -7.97 7.42
C ASP A 14 -6.07 -8.50 8.76
N ALA A 15 -7.39 -8.67 8.89
CA ALA A 15 -8.00 -9.15 10.12
C ALA A 15 -7.35 -10.46 10.58
N GLY A 16 -6.98 -10.53 11.86
CA GLY A 16 -6.29 -11.69 12.41
C GLY A 16 -4.76 -11.63 12.31
N ASP A 17 -4.22 -10.56 11.69
CA ASP A 17 -2.78 -10.38 11.55
C ASP A 17 -2.36 -9.02 12.16
N PRO A 18 -2.24 -8.93 13.49
CA PRO A 18 -1.94 -7.66 14.14
C PRO A 18 -0.57 -7.09 13.78
N MET A 19 0.41 -7.95 13.47
CA MET A 19 1.74 -7.48 13.08
C MET A 19 1.69 -6.71 11.77
N ARG A 20 0.93 -7.20 10.79
CA ARG A 20 0.76 -6.51 9.50
C ARG A 20 -0.03 -5.21 9.65
N ILE A 21 -1.06 -5.23 10.48
CA ILE A 21 -1.84 -4.02 10.77
C ILE A 21 -0.94 -2.95 11.41
N HIS A 22 -0.17 -3.29 12.42
CA HIS A 22 0.75 -2.35 13.05
C HIS A 22 1.79 -1.83 12.07
N HIS A 23 2.29 -2.70 11.19
CA HIS A 23 3.29 -2.34 10.20
C HIS A 23 2.76 -1.27 9.22
N PHE A 24 1.61 -1.50 8.60
CA PHE A 24 1.13 -0.51 7.63
C PHE A 24 0.68 0.79 8.28
N LEU A 25 0.16 0.75 9.52
CA LEU A 25 -0.18 1.97 10.25
C LEU A 25 1.07 2.79 10.56
N LYS A 26 2.17 2.14 10.94
CA LYS A 26 3.43 2.79 11.20
C LYS A 26 4.03 3.39 9.93
N VAL A 27 4.02 2.63 8.83
CA VAL A 27 4.53 3.10 7.53
C VAL A 27 3.71 4.31 7.06
N HIS A 28 2.40 4.27 7.22
CA HIS A 28 1.53 5.39 6.88
C HIS A 28 1.86 6.64 7.71
N ALA A 29 2.05 6.47 9.03
CA ALA A 29 2.38 7.60 9.91
C ALA A 29 3.68 8.28 9.47
N PHE A 30 4.71 7.51 9.14
CA PHE A 30 5.97 8.06 8.66
C PHE A 30 5.82 8.70 7.27
N ALA A 31 5.09 8.06 6.36
CA ALA A 31 4.85 8.62 5.02
C ALA A 31 4.14 9.97 5.11
N ARG A 32 3.16 10.08 6.01
CA ARG A 32 2.45 11.33 6.26
C ARG A 32 3.38 12.41 6.78
N LEU A 33 4.17 12.09 7.81
CA LEU A 33 5.10 13.03 8.42
C LEU A 33 6.13 13.52 7.40
N ILE A 34 6.76 12.60 6.69
CA ILE A 34 7.81 12.94 5.71
C ILE A 34 7.21 13.75 4.57
N GLY A 35 6.08 13.35 4.02
CA GLY A 35 5.43 14.06 2.92
C GLY A 35 5.05 15.48 3.29
N LEU A 36 4.49 15.68 4.47
CA LEU A 36 4.15 17.01 4.96
C LEU A 36 5.39 17.86 5.20
N SER A 37 6.46 17.27 5.74
CA SER A 37 7.73 17.96 5.98
C SER A 37 8.41 18.38 4.68
N GLU A 38 8.30 17.57 3.63
CA GLU A 38 8.87 17.84 2.31
C GLU A 38 8.01 18.79 1.48
N GLY A 39 6.82 19.12 1.95
CA GLY A 39 5.92 20.05 1.24
C GLY A 39 5.33 19.47 -0.04
N LEU A 40 4.99 18.19 -0.06
CA LEU A 40 4.36 17.56 -1.21
C LEU A 40 3.04 18.26 -1.53
N SER A 41 2.69 18.32 -2.83
CA SER A 41 1.36 18.79 -3.24
C SER A 41 0.27 17.92 -2.61
N ALA A 42 -0.95 18.46 -2.52
CA ALA A 42 -2.07 17.72 -1.96
C ALA A 42 -2.29 16.37 -2.68
N ASP A 43 -2.16 16.36 -4.00
CA ASP A 43 -2.33 15.14 -4.81
C ASP A 43 -1.23 14.11 -4.53
N LEU A 44 0.03 14.55 -4.48
CA LEU A 44 1.15 13.66 -4.17
C LEU A 44 1.08 13.15 -2.73
N GLN A 45 0.67 14.00 -1.80
CA GLN A 45 0.50 13.60 -0.40
C GLN A 45 -0.55 12.49 -0.28
N GLU A 46 -1.68 12.66 -0.96
CA GLU A 46 -2.76 11.67 -0.95
C GLU A 46 -2.29 10.33 -1.54
N ILE A 47 -1.65 10.37 -2.71
CA ILE A 47 -1.12 9.16 -3.37
C ILE A 47 -0.12 8.45 -2.45
N THR A 48 0.79 9.21 -1.84
CA THR A 48 1.83 8.68 -0.95
C THR A 48 1.21 8.01 0.27
N GLU A 49 0.24 8.64 0.89
CA GLU A 49 -0.40 8.08 2.08
C GLU A 49 -1.23 6.84 1.76
N VAL A 50 -1.99 6.85 0.67
CA VAL A 50 -2.77 5.67 0.24
C VAL A 50 -1.83 4.52 -0.12
N ALA A 51 -0.75 4.80 -0.86
CA ALA A 51 0.23 3.77 -1.21
C ALA A 51 0.87 3.16 0.03
N ALA A 52 1.19 3.98 1.04
CA ALA A 52 1.75 3.50 2.30
C ALA A 52 0.80 2.53 3.01
N LEU A 53 -0.49 2.83 3.01
CA LEU A 53 -1.49 1.97 3.65
C LEU A 53 -1.64 0.62 2.95
N VAL A 54 -1.52 0.56 1.63
CA VAL A 54 -1.80 -0.66 0.86
C VAL A 54 -0.55 -1.34 0.31
N HIS A 55 0.66 -0.83 0.62
CA HIS A 55 1.89 -1.29 -0.06
C HIS A 55 2.14 -2.80 0.07
N ASP A 56 1.78 -3.41 1.17
CA ASP A 56 1.98 -4.85 1.42
C ASP A 56 0.71 -5.69 1.23
N ILE A 57 -0.30 -5.16 0.53
CA ILE A 57 -1.59 -5.84 0.38
C ILE A 57 -1.47 -7.22 -0.29
N GLY A 58 -0.42 -7.44 -1.07
CA GLY A 58 -0.22 -8.72 -1.77
C GLY A 58 0.32 -9.86 -0.90
N ILE A 59 0.71 -9.62 0.36
CA ILE A 59 1.36 -10.61 1.20
C ILE A 59 0.51 -11.87 1.40
N HIS A 60 -0.73 -11.71 1.82
CA HIS A 60 -1.59 -12.87 2.11
C HIS A 60 -1.90 -13.68 0.85
N ARG A 61 -2.13 -13.00 -0.26
CA ARG A 61 -2.39 -13.67 -1.53
C ARG A 61 -1.14 -14.42 -2.01
N ALA A 62 0.04 -13.80 -1.87
CA ALA A 62 1.31 -14.43 -2.23
C ALA A 62 1.56 -15.69 -1.38
N GLU A 63 1.33 -15.61 -0.09
CA GLU A 63 1.46 -16.77 0.80
C GLU A 63 0.48 -17.87 0.44
N ALA A 64 -0.76 -17.51 0.12
CA ALA A 64 -1.79 -18.49 -0.25
C ALA A 64 -1.49 -19.19 -1.58
N LEU A 65 -0.99 -18.47 -2.58
CA LEU A 65 -0.76 -19.02 -3.92
C LEU A 65 0.62 -19.66 -4.08
N TYR A 66 1.65 -19.09 -3.45
CA TYR A 66 3.04 -19.52 -3.66
C TYR A 66 3.73 -20.04 -2.40
N GLY A 67 3.08 -19.96 -1.25
CA GLY A 67 3.68 -20.35 0.01
C GLY A 67 4.82 -19.42 0.44
N SER A 68 4.88 -18.23 -0.11
CA SER A 68 5.97 -17.27 0.13
C SER A 68 5.47 -15.85 -0.03
N SER A 69 5.98 -14.95 0.81
CA SER A 69 5.73 -13.51 0.70
C SER A 69 6.90 -12.77 0.05
N ALA A 70 7.75 -13.47 -0.73
CA ALA A 70 8.87 -12.83 -1.42
C ALA A 70 8.42 -11.65 -2.27
N GLY A 71 9.29 -10.64 -2.39
CA GLY A 71 8.98 -9.38 -3.07
C GLY A 71 8.42 -9.57 -4.47
N LYS A 72 8.97 -10.51 -5.24
CA LYS A 72 8.50 -10.77 -6.61
C LYS A 72 7.04 -11.22 -6.67
N TYR A 73 6.58 -11.98 -5.67
CA TYR A 73 5.17 -12.41 -5.62
C TYR A 73 4.25 -11.30 -5.17
N GLN A 74 4.70 -10.45 -4.25
CA GLN A 74 3.96 -9.27 -3.85
C GLN A 74 3.83 -8.28 -5.00
N GLU A 75 4.88 -8.09 -5.80
CA GLU A 75 4.84 -7.22 -6.97
C GLU A 75 3.90 -7.75 -8.05
N GLU A 76 3.80 -9.07 -8.17
CA GLU A 76 2.88 -9.71 -9.13
C GLU A 76 1.42 -9.56 -8.69
N LEU A 77 1.12 -9.81 -7.43
CA LEU A 77 -0.25 -9.93 -6.93
C LEU A 77 -0.79 -8.65 -6.29
N GLY A 78 0.10 -7.82 -5.73
CA GLY A 78 -0.28 -6.60 -5.01
C GLY A 78 -1.08 -5.60 -5.81
N PRO A 79 -0.69 -5.27 -7.05
CA PRO A 79 -1.43 -4.27 -7.84
C PRO A 79 -2.91 -4.61 -8.04
N ALA A 80 -3.24 -5.85 -8.36
CA ALA A 80 -4.63 -6.28 -8.54
C ALA A 80 -5.41 -6.22 -7.23
N GLU A 81 -4.79 -6.61 -6.11
CA GLU A 81 -5.42 -6.54 -4.80
C GLU A 81 -5.67 -5.08 -4.38
N ALA A 82 -4.70 -4.20 -4.62
CA ALA A 82 -4.84 -2.77 -4.32
C ALA A 82 -5.94 -2.14 -5.19
N GLU A 83 -5.96 -2.46 -6.48
CA GLU A 83 -6.97 -1.96 -7.39
C GLU A 83 -8.37 -2.38 -6.96
N ALA A 84 -8.55 -3.65 -6.61
CA ALA A 84 -9.84 -4.18 -6.16
C ALA A 84 -10.32 -3.48 -4.89
N LEU A 85 -9.44 -3.31 -3.90
CA LEU A 85 -9.80 -2.65 -2.65
C LEU A 85 -10.18 -1.19 -2.89
N LEU A 86 -9.38 -0.45 -3.66
CA LEU A 86 -9.65 0.96 -3.95
C LEU A 86 -10.91 1.13 -4.79
N HIS A 87 -11.18 0.18 -5.71
CA HIS A 87 -12.41 0.19 -6.49
C HIS A 87 -13.65 0.08 -5.60
N THR A 88 -13.62 -0.79 -4.60
CA THR A 88 -14.74 -0.93 -3.65
C THR A 88 -14.99 0.36 -2.84
N LEU A 89 -13.98 1.21 -2.71
CA LEU A 89 -14.06 2.48 -2.01
C LEU A 89 -14.36 3.66 -2.94
N ASN A 90 -14.63 3.39 -4.21
CA ASN A 90 -14.91 4.40 -5.23
C ASN A 90 -13.76 5.42 -5.39
N ALA A 91 -12.52 4.97 -5.25
CA ALA A 91 -11.37 5.82 -5.42
C ALA A 91 -11.28 6.33 -6.88
N PRO A 92 -10.77 7.57 -7.10
CA PRO A 92 -10.56 8.08 -8.45
C PRO A 92 -9.65 7.16 -9.26
N SER A 93 -9.95 6.96 -10.56
CA SER A 93 -9.18 6.04 -11.40
C SER A 93 -7.71 6.42 -11.52
N ALA A 94 -7.40 7.71 -11.58
CA ALA A 94 -6.02 8.19 -11.67
C ALA A 94 -5.24 7.85 -10.40
N LEU A 95 -5.84 8.03 -9.23
CA LEU A 95 -5.23 7.66 -7.96
C LEU A 95 -5.01 6.16 -7.90
N THR A 96 -6.02 5.38 -8.24
CA THR A 96 -5.96 3.90 -8.22
C THR A 96 -4.84 3.39 -9.12
N ALA A 97 -4.72 3.91 -10.33
CA ALA A 97 -3.68 3.52 -11.27
C ALA A 97 -2.28 3.82 -10.71
N ARG A 98 -2.08 5.01 -10.13
CA ARG A 98 -0.79 5.41 -9.59
C ARG A 98 -0.40 4.59 -8.36
N VAL A 99 -1.35 4.39 -7.45
CA VAL A 99 -1.13 3.58 -6.24
C VAL A 99 -0.81 2.13 -6.62
N SER A 100 -1.57 1.55 -7.54
CA SER A 100 -1.33 0.17 -8.00
C SER A 100 0.05 0.01 -8.62
N TYR A 101 0.50 0.99 -9.41
CA TYR A 101 1.85 1.01 -9.95
C TYR A 101 2.90 0.99 -8.83
N LEU A 102 2.74 1.86 -7.82
CA LEU A 102 3.67 1.93 -6.71
C LEU A 102 3.70 0.63 -5.90
N VAL A 103 2.57 0.01 -5.68
CA VAL A 103 2.49 -1.30 -4.99
C VAL A 103 3.26 -2.37 -5.76
N GLY A 104 3.18 -2.35 -7.09
CA GLY A 104 3.90 -3.30 -7.92
C GLY A 104 5.41 -3.07 -8.02
N HIS A 105 5.91 -1.95 -7.51
CA HIS A 105 7.32 -1.57 -7.70
C HIS A 105 8.05 -1.20 -6.41
N HIS A 106 7.38 -1.23 -5.24
CA HIS A 106 8.01 -0.75 -4.01
C HIS A 106 9.21 -1.59 -3.58
N HIS A 107 9.20 -2.90 -3.82
CA HIS A 107 10.36 -3.74 -3.50
C HIS A 107 11.55 -3.47 -4.41
N THR A 108 11.27 -3.15 -5.67
CA THR A 108 12.32 -2.76 -6.63
C THR A 108 13.02 -1.48 -6.16
N TYR A 109 12.25 -0.48 -5.72
CA TYR A 109 12.81 0.76 -5.22
C TYR A 109 13.63 0.56 -3.95
N THR A 110 13.12 -0.21 -3.01
CA THR A 110 13.85 -0.48 -1.76
C THR A 110 15.15 -1.21 -2.04
N ASN A 111 15.16 -2.16 -2.96
CA ASN A 111 16.37 -2.89 -3.32
C ASN A 111 17.42 -2.00 -3.98
N ILE A 112 16.99 -1.08 -4.87
CA ILE A 112 17.89 -0.17 -5.56
C ILE A 112 18.49 0.84 -4.58
N ASP A 113 17.68 1.40 -3.71
CA ASP A 113 18.07 2.46 -2.80
C ASP A 113 18.67 1.96 -1.49
N GLY A 114 18.58 0.67 -1.23
CA GLY A 114 19.01 0.09 0.04
C GLY A 114 18.13 0.49 1.22
N LEU A 115 16.90 0.92 0.95
CA LEU A 115 15.91 1.32 1.94
C LEU A 115 14.83 0.25 2.05
N ASP A 116 14.42 -0.02 3.27
CA ASP A 116 13.33 -0.96 3.56
C ASP A 116 12.06 -0.26 3.97
#